data_e29e319ea66f0261d87fe4c9a4d23da5
#
_entry.id   e29e319ea66f0261d87fe4c9a4d23da5
#
_cell.length_a   1.000
_cell.length_b   1.000
_cell.length_c   1.000
_cell.angle_alpha   90.00
_cell.angle_beta   90.00
_cell.angle_gamma   90.00
#
_symmetry.space_group_name_H-M   'P 1'
#
loop_
_entity.id
_entity.type
_entity.pdbx_description
1 polymer ?
#
loop_
_entity_poly.entity_id
_entity_poly.type
_entity_poly.pdbx_seq_one_letter_code
_entity_poly.pdbx_strand_id
1 'polypeptide(L)' 'RNCRRYKFSVYNRWGERIFYSNNIAKKWKGENAQAGLYLWSLEIEDSVGEIIKRNGEVNLYR' A
#
# COMPACT_ATOMS: atom_id res chain seq x y z
N ARG A 1 -9.95 -16.52 1.85
CA ARG A 1 -9.37 -15.84 2.98
C ARG A 1 -10.20 -14.63 3.40
N ASN A 2 -10.46 -14.51 4.68
CA ASN A 2 -11.30 -13.46 5.20
C ASN A 2 -10.43 -12.37 5.83
N CYS A 3 -10.55 -11.16 5.30
CA CYS A 3 -9.93 -9.98 5.89
C CYS A 3 -11.04 -9.07 6.37
N ARG A 4 -10.99 -8.70 7.63
CA ARG A 4 -11.95 -7.76 8.17
C ARG A 4 -11.61 -6.34 7.76
N ARG A 5 -10.32 -6.04 7.65
CA ARG A 5 -9.85 -4.72 7.23
C ARG A 5 -8.65 -4.89 6.34
N TYR A 6 -8.56 -4.01 5.40
CA TYR A 6 -7.43 -3.96 4.48
C TYR A 6 -7.11 -2.50 4.22
N LYS A 7 -5.85 -2.13 4.46
CA LYS A 7 -5.40 -0.77 4.20
C LYS A 7 -4.07 -0.85 3.50
N PHE A 8 -4.00 -0.26 2.33
CA PHE A 8 -2.78 -0.22 1.55
C PHE A 8 -2.50 1.23 1.18
N SER A 9 -1.31 1.70 1.48
CA SER A 9 -0.91 3.08 1.23
C SER A 9 0.41 3.11 0.53
N VAL A 10 0.58 4.09 -0.35
CA VAL A 10 1.86 4.34 -1.01
C VAL A 10 2.24 5.78 -0.77
N TYR A 11 3.50 5.98 -0.41
CA TYR A 11 4.04 7.30 -0.08
C TYR A 11 5.19 7.61 -1.01
N ASN A 12 5.33 8.89 -1.36
CA ASN A 12 6.49 9.33 -2.11
C ASN A 12 7.66 9.52 -1.15
N ARG A 13 8.80 9.94 -1.70
CA ARG A 13 10.01 10.07 -0.88
C ARG A 13 9.93 11.21 0.11
N TRP A 14 8.95 12.10 -0.03
CA TRP A 14 8.74 13.18 0.92
C TRP A 14 7.76 12.81 2.01
N GLY A 15 7.26 11.58 2.00
CA GLY A 15 6.33 11.14 3.01
C GLY A 15 4.88 11.46 2.74
N GLU A 16 4.58 11.98 1.58
CA GLU A 16 3.19 12.27 1.20
C GLU A 16 2.51 11.01 0.70
N ARG A 17 1.31 10.76 1.19
CA ARG A 17 0.54 9.62 0.71
C ARG A 17 -0.06 9.95 -0.65
N ILE A 18 0.33 9.19 -1.65
CA ILE A 18 -0.12 9.42 -3.03
C ILE A 18 -1.15 8.41 -3.48
N PHE A 19 -1.35 7.35 -2.72
CA PHE A 19 -2.32 6.33 -3.06
C PHE A 19 -2.80 5.66 -1.80
N TYR A 20 -4.09 5.38 -1.74
CA TYR A 20 -4.68 4.68 -0.62
C TYR A 20 -5.81 3.80 -1.13
N SER A 21 -5.89 2.59 -0.61
CA SER A 21 -6.99 1.69 -0.94
C SER A 21 -7.34 0.85 0.28
N ASN A 22 -8.64 0.71 0.50
CA ASN A 22 -9.14 -0.25 1.49
C ASN A 22 -9.78 -1.44 0.81
N ASN A 23 -9.56 -1.60 -0.48
CA ASN A 23 -10.12 -2.69 -1.27
C ASN A 23 -8.98 -3.52 -1.82
N ILE A 24 -8.93 -4.80 -1.44
CA ILE A 24 -7.82 -5.68 -1.81
C ILE A 24 -7.72 -5.88 -3.32
N ALA A 25 -8.80 -5.66 -4.04
CA ALA A 25 -8.80 -5.80 -5.50
C ALA A 25 -8.16 -4.62 -6.20
N LYS A 26 -8.02 -3.48 -5.53
CA LYS A 26 -7.42 -2.29 -6.13
C LYS A 26 -5.94 -2.28 -5.83
N LYS A 27 -5.13 -2.20 -6.87
CA LYS A 27 -3.68 -2.20 -6.73
C LYS A 27 -3.11 -0.95 -7.36
N TRP A 28 -2.04 -0.46 -6.76
CA TRP A 28 -1.33 0.69 -7.28
C TRP A 28 -0.45 0.25 -8.43
N LYS A 29 -0.61 0.92 -9.56
CA LYS A 29 0.14 0.59 -10.76
C LYS A 29 1.14 1.65 -11.14
N GLY A 30 1.18 2.74 -10.41
CA GLY A 30 2.13 3.81 -10.70
C GLY A 30 1.81 4.60 -11.93
N GLU A 31 0.57 4.60 -12.38
CA GLU A 31 0.22 5.19 -13.67
C GLU A 31 0.47 6.67 -13.75
N ASN A 32 0.24 7.37 -12.65
CA ASN A 32 0.39 8.82 -12.62
C ASN A 32 1.57 9.26 -11.81
N ALA A 33 2.50 8.34 -11.53
CA ALA A 33 3.63 8.63 -10.68
C ALA A 33 4.89 8.76 -11.51
N GLN A 34 5.78 9.62 -11.04
CA GLN A 34 7.09 9.78 -11.66
C GLN A 34 7.99 8.62 -11.26
N ALA A 35 9.00 8.36 -12.09
CA ALA A 35 9.99 7.36 -11.74
C ALA A 35 10.69 7.76 -10.44
N GLY A 36 10.99 6.78 -9.62
CA GLY A 36 11.68 7.03 -8.37
C GLY A 36 11.33 6.03 -7.31
N LEU A 37 11.71 6.35 -6.10
CA LEU A 37 11.52 5.48 -4.95
C LEU A 37 10.20 5.82 -4.26
N TYR A 38 9.45 4.77 -3.95
CA TYR A 38 8.20 4.90 -3.23
C TYR A 38 8.19 3.93 -2.07
N LEU A 39 7.47 4.31 -1.02
CA LEU A 39 7.32 3.48 0.15
C LEU A 39 5.87 3.01 0.21
N TRP A 40 5.67 1.77 0.59
CA TRP A 40 4.32 1.25 0.73
C TRP A 40 4.13 0.67 2.12
N SER A 41 2.88 0.70 2.56
CA SER A 41 2.50 0.17 3.87
C SER A 41 1.21 -0.60 3.72
N LEU A 42 1.18 -1.79 4.32
CA LEU A 42 0.02 -2.66 4.27
C LEU A 42 -0.38 -3.02 5.69
N GLU A 43 -1.67 -2.91 5.97
CA GLU A 43 -2.21 -3.31 7.25
C GLU A 43 -3.45 -4.16 7.01
N ILE A 44 -3.45 -5.36 7.59
CA ILE A 44 -4.56 -6.29 7.42
C ILE A 44 -5.01 -6.74 8.80
N GLU A 45 -6.32 -6.77 9.01
CA GLU A 45 -6.91 -7.38 10.18
C GLU A 45 -7.67 -8.61 9.74
N ASP A 46 -7.31 -9.78 10.29
CA ASP A 46 -7.96 -11.01 9.90
C ASP A 46 -9.24 -11.24 10.69
N SER A 47 -9.87 -12.38 10.47
CA SER A 47 -11.19 -12.65 11.05
C SER A 47 -11.15 -12.86 12.56
N VAL A 48 -9.99 -13.12 13.13
CA VAL A 48 -9.87 -13.27 14.57
C VAL A 48 -9.33 -12.01 15.26
N GLY A 49 -9.17 -10.93 14.50
CA GLY A 49 -8.76 -9.66 15.06
C GLY A 49 -7.27 -9.45 15.13
N GLU A 50 -6.50 -10.34 14.53
CA GLU A 50 -5.06 -10.20 14.51
C GLU A 50 -4.65 -9.23 13.42
N ILE A 51 -3.76 -8.30 13.76
CA ILE A 51 -3.33 -7.26 12.84
C ILE A 51 -1.95 -7.60 12.30
N ILE A 52 -1.83 -7.62 10.99
CA ILE A 52 -0.60 -7.89 10.29
C ILE A 52 -0.19 -6.63 9.56
N LYS A 53 1.03 -6.17 9.80
CA LYS A 53 1.55 -4.97 9.15
C LYS A 53 2.78 -5.31 8.36
N ARG A 54 2.85 -4.80 7.14
CA ARG A 54 4.00 -4.98 6.27
C ARG A 54 4.31 -3.64 5.61
N ASN A 55 5.57 -3.44 5.32
CA ASN A 55 5.97 -2.24 4.57
C ASN A 55 7.18 -2.59 3.74
N GLY A 56 7.50 -1.69 2.83
CA GLY A 56 8.64 -1.91 1.97
C GLY A 56 8.85 -0.75 1.03
N GLU A 57 9.75 -0.97 0.09
CA GLU A 57 10.11 0.02 -0.89
C GLU A 57 9.89 -0.54 -2.27
N VAL A 58 9.54 0.34 -3.20
CA VAL A 58 9.44 -0.04 -4.60
C VAL A 58 10.08 1.05 -5.44
N ASN A 59 10.87 0.65 -6.42
CA ASN A 59 11.45 1.56 -7.39
C ASN A 59 10.61 1.51 -8.65
N LEU A 60 10.11 2.67 -9.05
CA LEU A 60 9.33 2.78 -10.25
C LEU A 60 10.21 3.24 -11.39
N TYR A 61 10.26 2.46 -12.45
CA TYR A 61 11.06 2.76 -13.63
C TYR A 61 10.17 3.16 -14.78
N ARG A 62 10.64 4.11 -15.56
CA ARG A 62 9.91 4.58 -16.72
C ARG A 62 10.76 4.58 -17.97
#